data_ba5dd69e1d521d660adf857888f41f0b
#
_entry.id   ba5dd69e1d521d660adf857888f41f0b
#
_cell.length_a   1.000
_cell.length_b   1.000
_cell.length_c   1.000
_cell.angle_alpha   90.00
_cell.angle_beta   90.00
_cell.angle_gamma   90.00
#
_symmetry.space_group_name_H-M   'P 1'
#
loop_
_entity.id
_entity.type
_entity.pdbx_description
1 polymer ?
#
loop_
_entity_poly.entity_id
_entity_poly.type
_entity_poly.pdbx_seq_one_letter_code
_entity_poly.pdbx_strand_id
1 'polypeptide(L)'
;MTAPIPTAPGEPRRLGSAYVLISLIGTGAQGEVWLGHRVDDAATSLAVKLLRADLLQDPGVVERFVRERATLMRVRSPYVVGVQDMVVEGETAAIVMDHVGGGDLRGLLESWGNLPPAEVARLGALLAEGLAMVHAAGIVHRDVKPANVLIDSVSASPQAPVPQAAWT
;
A
#
# COMPACT_ATOMS: atom_id res chain seq x y z
N MET A 1 -30.11 -7.42 -4.51
CA MET A 1 -28.90 -8.05 -5.08
C MET A 1 -28.47 -7.19 -6.27
N THR A 2 -27.63 -6.20 -6.04
CA THR A 2 -27.09 -5.38 -7.14
C THR A 2 -25.62 -5.82 -7.28
N ALA A 3 -25.36 -6.61 -8.32
CA ALA A 3 -24.00 -6.99 -8.67
C ALA A 3 -23.17 -5.71 -8.95
N PRO A 4 -21.88 -5.67 -8.61
CA PRO A 4 -21.03 -4.57 -8.97
C PRO A 4 -21.04 -4.42 -10.50
N ILE A 5 -21.39 -3.22 -10.97
CA ILE A 5 -21.41 -2.89 -12.40
C ILE A 5 -19.96 -2.98 -12.89
N PRO A 6 -19.64 -3.85 -13.87
CA PRO A 6 -18.33 -3.86 -14.48
C PRO A 6 -18.13 -2.53 -15.21
N THR A 7 -17.24 -1.69 -14.69
CA THR A 7 -16.85 -0.45 -15.35
C THR A 7 -16.06 -0.80 -16.60
N ALA A 8 -16.43 -0.22 -17.75
CA ALA A 8 -15.69 -0.40 -18.99
C ALA A 8 -14.22 0.04 -18.83
N PRO A 9 -13.27 -0.58 -19.56
CA PRO A 9 -11.87 -0.17 -19.48
C PRO A 9 -11.73 1.30 -19.89
N GLY A 10 -11.36 2.17 -18.94
CA GLY A 10 -11.13 3.59 -19.19
C GLY A 10 -12.03 4.57 -18.43
N GLU A 11 -13.09 4.12 -17.76
CA GLU A 11 -13.85 5.00 -16.88
C GLU A 11 -13.30 4.99 -15.45
N PRO A 12 -13.09 6.16 -14.83
CA PRO A 12 -12.61 6.24 -13.46
C PRO A 12 -13.62 5.62 -12.50
N ARG A 13 -13.21 4.58 -11.79
CA ARG A 13 -14.02 3.92 -10.77
C ARG A 13 -14.03 4.77 -9.51
N ARG A 14 -15.19 5.02 -8.92
CA ARG A 14 -15.29 5.71 -7.63
C ARG A 14 -15.27 4.72 -6.47
N LEU A 15 -14.58 5.12 -5.40
CA LEU A 15 -14.67 4.49 -4.10
C LEU A 15 -15.31 5.52 -3.16
N GLY A 16 -16.58 5.30 -2.89
CA GLY A 16 -17.40 6.26 -2.18
C GLY A 16 -17.51 7.61 -2.86
N SER A 17 -17.73 8.64 -2.05
CA SER A 17 -17.75 10.03 -2.51
C SER A 17 -16.35 10.67 -2.50
N ALA A 18 -15.35 10.05 -1.87
CA ALA A 18 -14.08 10.68 -1.54
C ALA A 18 -12.93 10.35 -2.49
N TYR A 19 -12.97 9.21 -3.20
CA TYR A 19 -11.83 8.73 -3.99
C TYR A 19 -12.19 8.35 -5.42
N VAL A 20 -11.24 8.54 -6.33
CA VAL A 20 -11.29 8.14 -7.73
C VAL A 20 -10.15 7.16 -8.00
N LEU A 21 -10.48 5.98 -8.54
CA LEU A 21 -9.53 4.96 -8.95
C LEU A 21 -9.26 5.11 -10.45
N ILE A 22 -7.98 5.25 -10.85
CA ILE A 22 -7.57 5.59 -12.22
C ILE A 22 -7.13 4.33 -12.96
N SER A 23 -6.16 3.60 -12.39
CA SER A 23 -5.55 2.45 -13.04
C SER A 23 -5.17 1.39 -12.02
N LEU A 24 -5.28 0.14 -12.43
CA LEU A 24 -4.80 -1.01 -11.64
C LEU A 24 -3.27 -1.04 -11.70
N ILE A 25 -2.62 -1.03 -10.53
CA ILE A 25 -1.16 -1.06 -10.41
C ILE A 25 -0.63 -2.34 -9.77
N GLY A 26 -1.51 -3.17 -9.20
CA GLY A 26 -1.11 -4.46 -8.64
C GLY A 26 -2.29 -5.36 -8.33
N THR A 27 -2.05 -6.68 -8.36
CA THR A 27 -3.01 -7.71 -7.94
C THR A 27 -2.31 -8.71 -7.04
N GLY A 28 -3.01 -9.20 -6.02
CA GLY A 28 -2.46 -10.18 -5.09
C GLY A 28 -3.52 -11.03 -4.40
N ALA A 29 -3.08 -11.92 -3.52
CA ALA A 29 -3.96 -12.83 -2.78
C ALA A 29 -5.01 -12.11 -1.92
N GLN A 30 -4.72 -10.89 -1.47
CA GLN A 30 -5.60 -10.11 -0.60
C GLN A 30 -6.49 -9.11 -1.35
N GLY A 31 -6.27 -8.90 -2.65
CA GLY A 31 -7.06 -7.96 -3.45
C GLY A 31 -6.28 -7.26 -4.56
N GLU A 32 -6.80 -6.11 -4.93
CA GLU A 32 -6.28 -5.27 -6.01
C GLU A 32 -5.72 -3.97 -5.44
N VAL A 33 -4.64 -3.45 -6.02
CA VAL A 33 -4.09 -2.13 -5.71
C VAL A 33 -4.27 -1.22 -6.91
N TRP A 34 -4.92 -0.10 -6.68
CA TRP A 34 -5.23 0.90 -7.69
C TRP A 34 -4.47 2.19 -7.43
N LEU A 35 -3.97 2.82 -8.50
CA LEU A 35 -3.59 4.22 -8.47
C LEU A 35 -4.87 5.05 -8.44
N GLY A 36 -4.92 6.07 -7.60
CA GLY A 36 -6.06 6.95 -7.49
C GLY A 36 -5.70 8.29 -6.85
N HIS A 37 -6.71 9.08 -6.58
CA HIS A 37 -6.59 10.35 -5.87
C HIS A 37 -7.88 10.67 -5.10
N ARG A 38 -7.84 11.66 -4.24
CA ARG A 38 -9.05 12.21 -3.62
C ARG A 38 -9.85 13.05 -4.63
N VAL A 39 -11.16 13.07 -4.48
CA VAL A 39 -12.03 13.89 -5.35
C VAL A 39 -11.71 15.39 -5.22
N ASP A 40 -11.34 15.84 -4.02
CA ASP A 40 -10.98 17.22 -3.70
C ASP A 40 -9.49 17.56 -3.90
N ASP A 41 -8.65 16.55 -4.20
CA ASP A 41 -7.21 16.74 -4.46
C ASP A 41 -6.74 15.72 -5.53
N ALA A 42 -6.84 16.13 -6.79
CA ALA A 42 -6.38 15.33 -7.92
C ALA A 42 -4.85 15.40 -8.13
N ALA A 43 -4.13 16.28 -7.43
CA ALA A 43 -2.70 16.43 -7.57
C ALA A 43 -1.91 15.38 -6.78
N THR A 44 -2.47 14.94 -5.65
CA THR A 44 -1.81 13.94 -4.78
C THR A 44 -2.20 12.53 -5.21
N SER A 45 -1.20 11.77 -5.69
CA SER A 45 -1.39 10.36 -6.04
C SER A 45 -1.46 9.49 -4.79
N LEU A 46 -2.41 8.57 -4.78
CA LEU A 46 -2.65 7.60 -3.72
C LEU A 46 -2.63 6.18 -4.27
N ALA A 47 -2.22 5.22 -3.46
CA ALA A 47 -2.42 3.81 -3.69
C ALA A 47 -3.65 3.35 -2.89
N VAL A 48 -4.62 2.73 -3.56
CA VAL A 48 -5.87 2.27 -2.95
C VAL A 48 -5.94 0.76 -3.07
N LYS A 49 -5.78 0.06 -1.96
CA LYS A 49 -5.89 -1.39 -1.89
C LYS A 49 -7.33 -1.79 -1.60
N LEU A 50 -8.00 -2.36 -2.61
CA LEU A 50 -9.32 -2.95 -2.46
C LEU A 50 -9.15 -4.38 -1.92
N LEU A 51 -9.79 -4.68 -0.79
CA LEU A 51 -9.82 -6.03 -0.25
C LEU A 51 -10.78 -6.91 -1.04
N ARG A 52 -10.49 -8.21 -1.12
CA ARG A 52 -11.36 -9.18 -1.77
C ARG A 52 -12.69 -9.28 -1.03
N ALA A 53 -13.77 -9.40 -1.78
CA ALA A 53 -15.14 -9.49 -1.24
C ALA A 53 -15.36 -10.73 -0.35
N ASP A 54 -14.65 -11.85 -0.63
CA ASP A 54 -14.73 -13.06 0.19
C ASP A 54 -14.15 -12.87 1.61
N LEU A 55 -13.13 -12.00 1.75
CA LEU A 55 -12.58 -11.63 3.06
C LEU A 55 -13.56 -10.79 3.90
N LEU A 56 -14.46 -10.08 3.25
CA LEU A 56 -15.46 -9.22 3.91
C LEU A 56 -16.71 -10.01 4.37
N GLN A 57 -16.85 -11.25 3.95
CA GLN A 57 -17.92 -12.15 4.43
C GLN A 57 -17.66 -12.61 5.88
N ASP A 58 -16.42 -12.51 6.38
CA ASP A 58 -16.09 -12.79 7.77
C ASP A 58 -16.25 -11.50 8.61
N PRO A 59 -17.28 -11.41 9.49
CA PRO A 59 -17.49 -10.24 10.34
C PRO A 59 -16.28 -9.92 11.22
N GLY A 60 -15.50 -10.93 11.62
CA GLY A 60 -14.30 -10.76 12.43
C GLY A 60 -13.17 -10.06 11.66
N VAL A 61 -13.12 -10.20 10.35
CA VAL A 61 -12.16 -9.46 9.50
C VAL A 61 -12.54 -7.99 9.44
N VAL A 62 -13.81 -7.67 9.20
CA VAL A 62 -14.29 -6.28 9.14
C VAL A 62 -14.14 -5.58 10.49
N GLU A 63 -14.50 -6.24 11.59
CA GLU A 63 -14.33 -5.68 12.93
C GLU A 63 -12.87 -5.39 13.26
N ARG A 64 -11.95 -6.30 12.93
CA ARG A 64 -10.51 -6.12 13.08
C ARG A 64 -10.01 -4.95 12.22
N PHE A 65 -10.44 -4.87 10.98
CA PHE A 65 -10.10 -3.80 10.06
C PHE A 65 -10.49 -2.43 10.63
N VAL A 66 -11.73 -2.28 11.11
CA VAL A 66 -12.20 -1.03 11.73
C VAL A 66 -11.44 -0.70 13.01
N ARG A 67 -11.18 -1.69 13.85
CA ARG A 67 -10.46 -1.51 15.12
C ARG A 67 -9.01 -1.10 14.92
N GLU A 68 -8.32 -1.68 13.94
CA GLU A 68 -6.91 -1.40 13.67
C GLU A 68 -6.69 -0.07 12.94
N ARG A 69 -7.73 0.49 12.31
CA ARG A 69 -7.68 1.75 11.56
C ARG A 69 -6.94 2.87 12.28
N ALA A 70 -7.36 3.19 13.51
CA ALA A 70 -6.78 4.29 14.28
C ALA A 70 -5.29 4.07 14.62
N THR A 71 -4.86 2.82 14.74
CA THR A 71 -3.47 2.46 15.01
C THR A 71 -2.63 2.58 13.75
N LEU A 72 -3.10 2.03 12.62
CA LEU A 72 -2.40 2.10 11.33
C LEU A 72 -2.22 3.54 10.86
N MET A 73 -3.25 4.38 10.99
CA MET A 73 -3.19 5.79 10.59
C MET A 73 -2.25 6.65 11.46
N ARG A 74 -1.83 6.17 12.64
CA ARG A 74 -0.88 6.88 13.52
C ARG A 74 0.58 6.55 13.26
N VAL A 75 0.87 5.45 12.56
CA VAL A 75 2.26 5.11 12.22
C VAL A 75 2.77 6.15 11.23
N ARG A 76 3.78 6.92 11.64
CA ARG A 76 4.45 7.92 10.82
C ARG A 76 5.94 7.64 10.83
N SER A 77 6.49 7.28 9.69
CA SER A 77 7.91 7.02 9.49
C SER A 77 8.25 7.26 8.02
N PRO A 78 9.42 7.81 7.70
CA PRO A 78 9.87 7.94 6.32
C PRO A 78 10.15 6.57 5.66
N TYR A 79 10.17 5.49 6.45
CA TYR A 79 10.44 4.14 5.97
C TYR A 79 9.20 3.24 5.96
N VAL A 80 8.03 3.79 6.23
CA VAL A 80 6.75 3.06 6.23
C VAL A 80 5.74 3.85 5.41
N VAL A 81 5.09 3.19 4.46
CA VAL A 81 4.02 3.82 3.68
C VAL A 81 2.89 4.24 4.61
N GLY A 82 2.55 5.54 4.56
CA GLY A 82 1.53 6.10 5.42
C GLY A 82 0.13 5.65 5.00
N VAL A 83 -0.66 5.13 5.95
CA VAL A 83 -2.08 4.90 5.75
C VAL A 83 -2.82 6.22 5.94
N GLN A 84 -3.49 6.69 4.88
CA GLN A 84 -4.24 7.95 4.88
C GLN A 84 -5.70 7.74 5.31
N ASP A 85 -6.30 6.62 4.88
CA ASP A 85 -7.68 6.29 5.24
C ASP A 85 -7.95 4.78 5.13
N MET A 86 -9.02 4.34 5.75
CA MET A 86 -9.57 2.99 5.59
C MET A 86 -11.09 3.11 5.43
N VAL A 87 -11.57 2.71 4.27
CA VAL A 87 -12.97 2.87 3.85
C VAL A 87 -13.68 1.53 3.91
N VAL A 88 -14.90 1.52 4.44
CA VAL A 88 -15.83 0.38 4.36
C VAL A 88 -17.17 0.91 3.83
N GLU A 89 -17.58 0.46 2.66
CA GLU A 89 -18.83 0.82 2.02
C GLU A 89 -19.51 -0.41 1.41
N GLY A 90 -20.64 -0.79 1.98
CA GLY A 90 -21.36 -2.00 1.54
C GLY A 90 -20.46 -3.23 1.59
N GLU A 91 -20.25 -3.87 0.44
CA GLU A 91 -19.39 -5.04 0.27
C GLU A 91 -17.96 -4.68 -0.16
N THR A 92 -17.56 -3.43 -0.02
CA THR A 92 -16.20 -2.96 -0.39
C THR A 92 -15.48 -2.46 0.84
N ALA A 93 -14.26 -2.95 1.06
CA ALA A 93 -13.32 -2.34 2.01
C ALA A 93 -12.02 -2.01 1.29
N ALA A 94 -11.43 -0.89 1.66
CA ALA A 94 -10.22 -0.37 1.04
C ALA A 94 -9.28 0.26 2.06
N ILE A 95 -7.98 0.12 1.82
CA ILE A 95 -6.93 0.88 2.51
C ILE A 95 -6.40 1.92 1.53
N VAL A 96 -6.46 3.18 1.92
CA VAL A 96 -5.92 4.31 1.16
C VAL A 96 -4.57 4.69 1.76
N MET A 97 -3.53 4.72 0.95
CA MET A 97 -2.16 4.93 1.41
C MET A 97 -1.37 5.81 0.43
N ASP A 98 -0.22 6.27 0.87
CA ASP A 98 0.70 7.02 0.02
C ASP A 98 1.12 6.17 -1.18
N HIS A 99 1.16 6.78 -2.37
CA HIS A 99 1.66 6.12 -3.57
C HIS A 99 3.18 6.26 -3.66
N VAL A 100 3.87 5.15 -3.81
CA VAL A 100 5.33 5.09 -4.02
C VAL A 100 5.59 4.59 -5.44
N GLY A 101 6.12 5.47 -6.29
CA GLY A 101 6.12 5.27 -7.76
C GLY A 101 7.32 4.49 -8.32
N GLY A 102 8.31 4.10 -7.52
CA GLY A 102 9.55 3.44 -7.99
C GLY A 102 9.47 1.92 -8.12
N GLY A 103 8.29 1.32 -7.95
CA GLY A 103 8.12 -0.13 -7.96
C GLY A 103 8.54 -0.78 -6.65
N ASP A 104 8.79 -2.09 -6.67
CA ASP A 104 9.19 -2.86 -5.50
C ASP A 104 10.60 -3.46 -5.63
N LEU A 105 11.16 -3.88 -4.49
CA LEU A 105 12.50 -4.48 -4.44
C LEU A 105 12.59 -5.80 -5.22
N ARG A 106 11.49 -6.55 -5.35
CA ARG A 106 11.46 -7.78 -6.13
C ARG A 106 11.72 -7.49 -7.61
N GLY A 107 10.96 -6.55 -8.20
CA GLY A 107 11.15 -6.13 -9.59
C GLY A 107 12.54 -5.53 -9.84
N LEU A 108 13.07 -4.80 -8.86
CA LEU A 108 14.44 -4.28 -8.93
C LEU A 108 15.47 -5.41 -8.97
N LEU A 109 15.36 -6.42 -8.11
CA LEU A 109 16.26 -7.58 -8.09
C LEU A 109 16.15 -8.44 -9.35
N GLU A 110 14.95 -8.58 -9.91
CA GLU A 110 14.71 -9.27 -11.19
C GLU A 110 15.39 -8.55 -12.37
N SER A 111 15.42 -7.21 -12.33
CA SER A 111 15.99 -6.38 -13.39
C SER A 111 17.50 -6.19 -13.28
N TRP A 112 18.03 -6.03 -12.07
CA TRP A 112 19.41 -5.64 -11.81
C TRP A 112 20.27 -6.79 -11.25
N GLY A 113 19.65 -7.88 -10.80
CA GLY A 113 20.33 -8.96 -10.13
C GLY A 113 20.62 -8.67 -8.66
N ASN A 114 21.73 -9.19 -8.15
CA ASN A 114 22.09 -9.06 -6.74
C ASN A 114 22.57 -7.64 -6.42
N LEU A 115 22.12 -7.12 -5.29
CA LEU A 115 22.62 -5.85 -4.76
C LEU A 115 24.01 -6.03 -4.13
N PRO A 116 24.89 -5.01 -4.20
CA PRO A 116 26.14 -4.99 -3.46
C PRO A 116 25.93 -5.14 -1.94
N PRO A 117 26.84 -5.80 -1.21
CA PRO A 117 26.66 -6.02 0.24
C PRO A 117 26.41 -4.75 1.06
N ALA A 118 27.04 -3.64 0.69
CA ALA A 118 26.84 -2.34 1.35
C ALA A 118 25.40 -1.84 1.18
N GLU A 119 24.81 -2.01 -0.01
CA GLU A 119 23.43 -1.63 -0.27
C GLU A 119 22.44 -2.54 0.48
N VAL A 120 22.72 -3.83 0.56
CA VAL A 120 21.90 -4.77 1.36
C VAL A 120 21.94 -4.37 2.84
N ALA A 121 23.11 -4.04 3.37
CA ALA A 121 23.25 -3.60 4.76
C ALA A 121 22.48 -2.29 5.02
N ARG A 122 22.60 -1.32 4.11
CA ARG A 122 21.88 -0.05 4.21
C ARG A 122 20.36 -0.25 4.15
N LEU A 123 19.89 -1.04 3.19
CA LEU A 123 18.46 -1.38 3.04
C LEU A 123 17.94 -2.08 4.31
N GLY A 124 18.71 -3.06 4.83
CA GLY A 124 18.36 -3.78 6.04
C GLY A 124 18.23 -2.86 7.25
N ALA A 125 19.11 -1.87 7.39
CA ALA A 125 19.04 -0.88 8.47
C ALA A 125 17.76 -0.02 8.39
N LEU A 126 17.41 0.49 7.20
CA LEU A 126 16.20 1.29 6.98
C LEU A 126 14.92 0.48 7.23
N LEU A 127 14.89 -0.77 6.77
CA LEU A 127 13.77 -1.68 7.03
C LEU A 127 13.62 -1.98 8.53
N ALA A 128 14.72 -2.21 9.22
CA ALA A 128 14.70 -2.46 10.66
C ALA A 128 14.19 -1.24 11.44
N GLU A 129 14.56 -0.02 11.03
CA GLU A 129 14.05 1.21 11.62
C GLU A 129 12.54 1.38 11.39
N GLY A 130 12.06 1.15 10.16
CA GLY A 130 10.63 1.14 9.84
C GLY A 130 9.86 0.10 10.66
N LEU A 131 10.36 -1.12 10.75
CA LEU A 131 9.76 -2.19 11.55
C LEU A 131 9.74 -1.87 13.05
N ALA A 132 10.78 -1.22 13.58
CA ALA A 132 10.81 -0.79 14.98
C ALA A 132 9.69 0.21 15.28
N MET A 133 9.44 1.17 14.40
CA MET A 133 8.33 2.13 14.54
C MET A 133 6.96 1.45 14.55
N VAL A 134 6.80 0.47 13.71
CA VAL A 134 5.56 -0.32 13.62
C VAL A 134 5.34 -1.18 14.85
N HIS A 135 6.39 -1.85 15.34
CA HIS A 135 6.35 -2.65 16.55
C HIS A 135 6.08 -1.77 17.78
N ALA A 136 6.64 -0.56 17.82
CA ALA A 136 6.34 0.42 18.89
C ALA A 136 4.87 0.83 18.91
N ALA A 137 4.18 0.80 17.75
CA ALA A 137 2.74 1.02 17.65
C ALA A 137 1.89 -0.23 18.02
N GLY A 138 2.53 -1.33 18.42
CA GLY A 138 1.86 -2.60 18.76
C GLY A 138 1.45 -3.45 17.55
N ILE A 139 1.97 -3.15 16.37
CA ILE A 139 1.64 -3.85 15.12
C ILE A 139 2.77 -4.81 14.77
N VAL A 140 2.44 -6.01 14.29
CA VAL A 140 3.38 -6.98 13.73
C VAL A 140 3.11 -7.15 12.25
N HIS A 141 4.12 -6.94 11.41
CA HIS A 141 3.97 -6.92 9.94
C HIS A 141 3.56 -8.28 9.34
N ARG A 142 4.13 -9.38 9.77
CA ARG A 142 3.85 -10.78 9.37
C ARG A 142 4.14 -11.17 7.92
N ASP A 143 4.42 -10.21 7.02
CA ASP A 143 4.66 -10.49 5.59
C ASP A 143 5.81 -9.63 5.03
N VAL A 144 6.98 -9.65 5.71
CA VAL A 144 8.18 -8.97 5.22
C VAL A 144 8.80 -9.78 4.08
N LYS A 145 8.79 -9.21 2.88
CA LYS A 145 9.36 -9.82 1.66
C LYS A 145 9.70 -8.73 0.63
N PRO A 146 10.55 -9.01 -0.38
CA PRO A 146 10.97 -8.00 -1.36
C PRO A 146 9.80 -7.33 -2.12
N ALA A 147 8.72 -8.05 -2.39
CA ALA A 147 7.53 -7.48 -3.04
C ALA A 147 6.77 -6.45 -2.18
N ASN A 148 7.03 -6.41 -0.86
CA ASN A 148 6.42 -5.45 0.06
C ASN A 148 7.40 -4.34 0.48
N VAL A 149 8.55 -4.24 -0.20
CA VAL A 149 9.53 -3.16 -0.03
C VAL A 149 9.45 -2.26 -1.25
N LEU A 150 8.82 -1.11 -1.11
CA LEU A 150 8.66 -0.17 -2.21
C LEU A 150 9.89 0.74 -2.34
N ILE A 151 10.17 1.13 -3.57
CA ILE A 151 11.29 2.01 -3.93
C ILE A 151 10.73 3.40 -4.22
N ASP A 152 11.21 4.41 -3.49
CA ASP A 152 10.83 5.78 -3.76
C ASP A 152 11.61 6.32 -4.97
N SER A 153 10.89 6.70 -6.03
CA SER A 153 11.47 7.27 -7.24
C SER A 153 12.05 8.67 -7.04
N VAL A 154 11.61 9.40 -6.02
CA VAL A 154 12.13 10.75 -5.70
C VAL A 154 13.53 10.67 -5.09
N SER A 155 13.85 9.56 -4.46
CA SER A 155 15.19 9.27 -3.90
C SER A 155 16.15 8.67 -4.94
N ALA A 156 15.72 8.44 -6.16
CA ALA A 156 16.53 7.97 -7.28
C ALA A 156 17.39 9.08 -7.90
N SER A 157 18.10 9.86 -7.09
CA SER A 157 19.42 10.39 -7.47
C SER A 157 20.35 9.21 -7.72
N PRO A 158 21.38 9.29 -8.59
CA PRO A 158 22.23 8.14 -8.93
C PRO A 158 23.00 7.52 -7.77
N GLN A 159 22.74 7.92 -6.55
CA GLN A 159 23.22 7.37 -5.30
C GLN A 159 22.03 6.75 -4.54
N ALA A 160 21.67 5.54 -4.91
CA ALA A 160 20.83 4.55 -4.23
C ALA A 160 19.38 4.97 -3.83
N PRO A 161 18.37 4.22 -4.28
CA PRO A 161 16.97 4.41 -3.88
C PRO A 161 16.80 4.20 -2.37
N VAL A 162 16.01 5.06 -1.72
CA VAL A 162 15.57 4.85 -0.34
C VAL A 162 14.33 3.95 -0.38
N PRO A 163 14.39 2.70 0.07
CA PRO A 163 13.21 1.85 0.08
C PRO A 163 12.26 2.27 1.20
N GLN A 164 10.99 2.39 0.86
CA GLN A 164 9.91 2.49 1.84
C GLN A 164 9.21 1.14 1.94
N ALA A 165 8.96 0.69 3.15
CA ALA A 165 8.21 -0.55 3.37
C ALA A 165 6.70 -0.26 3.31
N ALA A 166 6.00 -0.89 2.38
CA ALA A 166 4.54 -0.82 2.30
C ALA A 166 3.88 -1.96 3.08
N TRP A 167 2.80 -1.64 3.77
CA TRP A 167 1.93 -2.60 4.42
C TRP A 167 0.89 -3.11 3.42
N THR A 168 0.91 -4.36 3.11
CA THR A 168 -0.14 -5.03 2.33
C THR A 168 -0.76 -6.17 3.11
#